data_640a24f6910fbf8a5a997287d8785dee
#
_entry.id   640a24f6910fbf8a5a997287d8785dee
#
_cell.length_a   1.000
_cell.length_b   1.000
_cell.length_c   1.000
_cell.angle_alpha   90.00
_cell.angle_beta   90.00
_cell.angle_gamma   90.00
#
_symmetry.space_group_name_H-M   'P 1'
#
loop_
_entity.id
_entity.type
_entity.pdbx_description
1 polymer ?
#
loop_
_entity_poly.entity_id
_entity_poly.type
_entity_poly.pdbx_seq_one_letter_code
_entity_poly.pdbx_strand_id
1 'polypeptide(L)'
;MKSPVLAILATAFAIPLASAAPQPAKPARAPRATPAPAPAATVAHANELVSDYCSSCHHEGKKSGGVSLETFDIAKVTSDPDLGERMIKKLRTGLMPPPNSNRPEPDEAKLMVESMEQRLDRAAALKPNPGFRPFQRLNRPEYARSVKDLLGIEVDVNAFLPPDTMSHGFDNVADAQMFSPTLMEGYLRAASKVSALAIGDRDASPSETTYKTDRTAAQLDHVEGAPFGTRGGISVVHNFPADGEYSFRMMLHSVPTGQLYGSTVKGEQIEVSIDGVRVSLLPINTRMSETDPNGMNLQTLRVYVTAGPHRVSAAFIQKFEAPVDDLLTPIDYTLADTQIGSGYGITALPHLRDFAITGPLKVTGISDTPSRRRVFACRPTQPSEEAGCARVIIQNLAATAYRGNVNAQDVAGLMGLYEKGRAKDGFEAGVKMALQAILASPKFLFRIEETPAIVKAGEVYRISDLELAT
;
A
#
# COMPACT_ATOMS: atom_id res chain seq x y z
N MET A 1 -67.08 -17.13 -24.43
CA MET A 1 -66.24 -16.36 -25.37
C MET A 1 -64.78 -16.69 -25.03
N LYS A 2 -64.04 -17.20 -26.02
CA LYS A 2 -62.75 -17.90 -25.91
C LYS A 2 -61.64 -16.93 -25.80
N SER A 3 -60.76 -17.10 -24.77
CA SER A 3 -59.45 -16.44 -24.65
C SER A 3 -58.36 -17.30 -25.30
N PRO A 4 -57.41 -16.73 -26.06
CA PRO A 4 -56.30 -17.50 -26.59
C PRO A 4 -55.11 -17.49 -25.59
N VAL A 5 -54.59 -18.70 -25.39
CA VAL A 5 -53.32 -18.97 -24.66
C VAL A 5 -52.17 -18.63 -25.59
N LEU A 6 -51.29 -17.73 -25.14
CA LEU A 6 -50.05 -17.37 -25.83
C LEU A 6 -48.93 -18.30 -25.35
N ALA A 7 -48.46 -19.20 -26.17
CA ALA A 7 -47.32 -20.06 -25.92
C ALA A 7 -46.04 -19.31 -26.21
N ILE A 8 -45.20 -19.12 -25.18
CA ILE A 8 -43.84 -18.57 -25.31
C ILE A 8 -42.87 -19.74 -25.57
N LEU A 9 -42.33 -19.79 -26.78
CA LEU A 9 -41.24 -20.68 -27.15
C LEU A 9 -39.94 -20.16 -26.48
N ALA A 10 -39.38 -20.92 -25.53
CA ALA A 10 -38.05 -20.72 -25.01
C ALA A 10 -37.01 -21.37 -25.95
N THR A 11 -36.32 -20.56 -26.74
CA THR A 11 -35.14 -20.99 -27.50
C THR A 11 -33.94 -21.05 -26.58
N ALA A 12 -33.50 -22.25 -26.24
CA ALA A 12 -32.26 -22.50 -25.54
C ALA A 12 -31.06 -22.23 -26.47
N PHE A 13 -30.33 -21.16 -26.23
CA PHE A 13 -29.02 -20.91 -26.85
C PHE A 13 -27.96 -21.76 -26.14
N ALA A 14 -27.56 -22.85 -26.78
CA ALA A 14 -26.38 -23.62 -26.36
C ALA A 14 -25.12 -22.86 -26.77
N ILE A 15 -24.40 -22.30 -25.81
CA ILE A 15 -23.06 -21.74 -26.02
C ILE A 15 -22.08 -22.91 -26.01
N PRO A 16 -21.31 -23.18 -27.08
CA PRO A 16 -20.28 -24.19 -27.04
C PRO A 16 -19.14 -23.71 -26.14
N LEU A 17 -18.84 -24.44 -25.06
CA LEU A 17 -17.61 -24.34 -24.35
C LEU A 17 -16.45 -24.71 -25.27
N ALA A 18 -15.78 -23.71 -25.85
CA ALA A 18 -14.54 -23.92 -26.55
C ALA A 18 -13.48 -24.27 -25.50
N SER A 19 -13.09 -25.53 -25.43
CA SER A 19 -11.94 -26.01 -24.70
C SER A 19 -10.68 -25.33 -25.27
N ALA A 20 -10.12 -24.36 -24.56
CA ALA A 20 -8.86 -23.74 -24.93
C ALA A 20 -7.75 -24.79 -24.78
N ALA A 21 -7.23 -25.29 -25.88
CA ALA A 21 -6.00 -26.08 -25.88
C ALA A 21 -4.86 -25.24 -25.30
N PRO A 22 -3.96 -25.84 -24.50
CA PRO A 22 -2.80 -25.13 -23.98
C PRO A 22 -1.93 -24.64 -25.14
N GLN A 23 -1.72 -23.32 -25.21
CA GLN A 23 -0.79 -22.75 -26.17
C GLN A 23 0.61 -23.26 -25.89
N PRO A 24 1.35 -23.72 -26.90
CA PRO A 24 2.74 -24.11 -26.71
C PRO A 24 3.53 -22.89 -26.19
N ALA A 25 4.30 -23.10 -25.13
CA ALA A 25 5.19 -22.10 -24.56
C ALA A 25 6.09 -21.55 -25.69
N LYS A 26 6.13 -20.22 -25.85
CA LYS A 26 7.07 -19.56 -26.76
C LYS A 26 8.45 -20.08 -26.45
N PRO A 27 9.23 -20.53 -27.46
CA PRO A 27 10.60 -20.98 -27.22
C PRO A 27 11.39 -19.85 -26.56
N ALA A 28 12.12 -20.19 -25.50
CA ALA A 28 13.04 -19.27 -24.84
C ALA A 28 13.92 -18.61 -25.91
N ARG A 29 13.95 -17.28 -25.89
CA ARG A 29 14.75 -16.49 -26.83
C ARG A 29 16.18 -17.00 -26.75
N ALA A 30 16.71 -17.55 -27.85
CA ALA A 30 18.08 -18.03 -27.92
C ALA A 30 19.03 -16.94 -27.38
N PRO A 31 20.10 -17.33 -26.66
CA PRO A 31 21.11 -16.39 -26.19
C PRO A 31 21.55 -15.53 -27.38
N ARG A 32 21.46 -14.21 -27.24
CA ARG A 32 21.89 -13.27 -28.28
C ARG A 32 23.37 -13.59 -28.55
N ALA A 33 23.70 -13.97 -29.77
CA ALA A 33 25.07 -14.28 -30.16
C ALA A 33 25.97 -13.12 -29.71
N THR A 34 27.05 -13.44 -28.99
CA THR A 34 28.06 -12.46 -28.54
C THR A 34 28.65 -11.78 -29.79
N PRO A 35 28.60 -10.46 -29.90
CA PRO A 35 29.18 -9.78 -31.06
C PRO A 35 30.66 -10.12 -31.21
N ALA A 36 31.14 -10.30 -32.45
CA ALA A 36 32.55 -10.52 -32.72
C ALA A 36 33.39 -9.34 -32.18
N PRO A 37 34.67 -9.55 -31.78
CA PRO A 37 35.50 -8.47 -31.30
C PRO A 37 35.65 -7.39 -32.39
N ALA A 38 35.51 -6.11 -31.97
CA ALA A 38 35.80 -5.01 -32.87
C ALA A 38 37.24 -5.16 -33.40
N PRO A 39 37.48 -4.94 -34.70
CA PRO A 39 38.80 -5.03 -35.29
C PRO A 39 39.82 -4.13 -34.56
N ALA A 40 41.07 -4.55 -34.46
CA ALA A 40 42.13 -3.76 -33.80
C ALA A 40 42.25 -2.33 -34.36
N ALA A 41 42.04 -2.17 -35.64
CA ALA A 41 41.99 -0.85 -36.30
C ALA A 41 40.88 0.06 -35.75
N THR A 42 39.72 -0.50 -35.38
CA THR A 42 38.59 0.26 -34.79
C THR A 42 38.93 0.76 -33.39
N VAL A 43 39.74 0.02 -32.64
CA VAL A 43 40.15 0.43 -31.27
C VAL A 43 41.21 1.53 -31.32
N ALA A 44 42.19 1.43 -32.24
CA ALA A 44 43.18 2.46 -32.42
C ALA A 44 42.51 3.80 -32.76
N HIS A 45 41.60 3.78 -33.72
CA HIS A 45 40.82 4.97 -34.09
C HIS A 45 39.98 5.50 -32.93
N ALA A 46 39.31 4.65 -32.18
CA ALA A 46 38.53 5.09 -31.00
C ALA A 46 39.44 5.71 -29.92
N ASN A 47 40.66 5.24 -29.73
CA ASN A 47 41.62 5.87 -28.82
C ASN A 47 42.11 7.25 -29.34
N GLU A 48 42.31 7.40 -30.66
CA GLU A 48 42.61 8.70 -31.29
C GLU A 48 41.49 9.70 -31.00
N LEU A 49 40.20 9.29 -31.13
CA LEU A 49 39.07 10.15 -30.81
C LEU A 49 39.05 10.57 -29.32
N VAL A 50 39.42 9.67 -28.37
CA VAL A 50 39.57 10.04 -26.96
C VAL A 50 40.67 11.09 -26.80
N SER A 51 41.80 10.93 -27.49
CA SER A 51 42.89 11.92 -27.45
C SER A 51 42.43 13.27 -27.96
N ASP A 52 41.76 13.29 -29.10
CA ASP A 52 41.43 14.53 -29.84
C ASP A 52 40.30 15.33 -29.15
N TYR A 53 39.29 14.64 -28.60
CA TYR A 53 38.09 15.29 -28.06
C TYR A 53 38.04 15.37 -26.56
N CYS A 54 38.80 14.54 -25.81
CA CYS A 54 38.67 14.44 -24.36
C CYS A 54 39.91 14.93 -23.61
N SER A 55 41.13 14.66 -24.11
CA SER A 55 42.40 14.87 -23.39
C SER A 55 42.70 16.34 -23.09
N SER A 56 42.21 17.28 -23.92
CA SER A 56 42.40 18.73 -23.68
C SER A 56 41.81 19.23 -22.34
N CYS A 57 40.79 18.52 -21.81
CA CYS A 57 40.15 18.83 -20.53
C CYS A 57 40.43 17.78 -19.45
N HIS A 58 40.70 16.54 -19.85
CA HIS A 58 40.88 15.40 -18.96
C HIS A 58 42.32 14.87 -18.99
N HIS A 59 43.31 15.76 -18.78
CA HIS A 59 44.72 15.41 -18.61
C HIS A 59 45.19 15.62 -17.17
N GLU A 60 46.35 15.08 -16.82
CA GLU A 60 46.88 15.10 -15.43
C GLU A 60 46.95 16.51 -14.82
N GLY A 61 47.28 17.52 -15.65
CA GLY A 61 47.41 18.92 -15.18
C GLY A 61 46.07 19.63 -14.91
N LYS A 62 44.93 19.13 -15.45
CA LYS A 62 43.60 19.79 -15.32
C LYS A 62 42.56 18.92 -14.63
N LYS A 63 42.50 17.64 -14.91
CA LYS A 63 41.56 16.65 -14.30
C LYS A 63 40.12 17.15 -14.17
N SER A 64 39.54 17.69 -15.26
CA SER A 64 38.17 18.18 -15.25
C SER A 64 37.22 17.08 -14.75
N GLY A 65 36.40 17.41 -13.75
CA GLY A 65 35.51 16.42 -13.09
C GLY A 65 36.23 15.31 -12.32
N GLY A 66 37.52 15.53 -11.94
CA GLY A 66 38.36 14.58 -11.20
C GLY A 66 38.86 13.39 -12.03
N VAL A 67 38.77 13.46 -13.35
CA VAL A 67 39.12 12.36 -14.27
C VAL A 67 40.31 12.77 -15.17
N SER A 68 41.31 11.89 -15.32
CA SER A 68 42.35 11.95 -16.32
C SER A 68 42.16 10.84 -17.36
N LEU A 69 42.20 11.17 -18.62
CA LEU A 69 42.12 10.23 -19.74
C LEU A 69 43.39 10.18 -20.56
N GLU A 70 44.48 10.80 -20.08
CA GLU A 70 45.76 10.90 -20.78
C GLU A 70 46.38 9.52 -21.08
N THR A 71 46.20 8.57 -20.20
CA THR A 71 46.65 7.19 -20.36
C THR A 71 45.52 6.20 -20.63
N PHE A 72 44.32 6.72 -20.90
CA PHE A 72 43.15 5.86 -21.10
C PHE A 72 43.28 5.11 -22.43
N ASP A 73 43.02 3.82 -22.35
CA ASP A 73 43.02 2.92 -23.51
C ASP A 73 41.73 2.10 -23.52
N ILE A 74 40.94 2.27 -24.55
CA ILE A 74 39.67 1.51 -24.72
C ILE A 74 39.92 -0.01 -24.74
N ALA A 75 41.11 -0.47 -25.20
CA ALA A 75 41.45 -1.87 -25.12
C ALA A 75 41.51 -2.40 -23.68
N LYS A 76 41.80 -1.51 -22.73
CA LYS A 76 41.96 -1.80 -21.31
C LYS A 76 40.78 -1.28 -20.43
N VAL A 77 39.65 -0.90 -21.05
CA VAL A 77 38.50 -0.31 -20.33
C VAL A 77 37.99 -1.23 -19.20
N THR A 78 38.20 -2.52 -19.34
CA THR A 78 37.85 -3.52 -18.31
C THR A 78 38.69 -3.43 -17.04
N SER A 79 39.79 -2.69 -17.03
CA SER A 79 40.59 -2.46 -15.80
C SER A 79 39.95 -1.40 -14.88
N ASP A 80 39.15 -0.48 -15.45
CA ASP A 80 38.35 0.49 -14.74
C ASP A 80 36.95 0.56 -15.36
N PRO A 81 36.09 -0.41 -15.08
CA PRO A 81 34.75 -0.50 -15.65
C PRO A 81 33.88 0.72 -15.29
N ASP A 82 34.03 1.25 -14.06
CA ASP A 82 33.24 2.40 -13.59
C ASP A 82 33.54 3.67 -14.39
N LEU A 83 34.80 3.87 -14.76
CA LEU A 83 35.18 4.96 -15.66
C LEU A 83 34.60 4.77 -17.07
N GLY A 84 34.71 3.55 -17.61
CA GLY A 84 34.13 3.20 -18.90
C GLY A 84 32.64 3.45 -18.97
N GLU A 85 31.88 2.97 -17.99
CA GLU A 85 30.42 3.19 -17.89
C GLU A 85 30.04 4.66 -17.78
N ARG A 86 30.78 5.43 -16.99
CA ARG A 86 30.58 6.89 -16.89
C ARG A 86 30.84 7.61 -18.23
N MET A 87 31.86 7.19 -18.96
CA MET A 87 32.15 7.73 -20.30
C MET A 87 31.02 7.40 -21.28
N ILE A 88 30.60 6.14 -21.36
CA ILE A 88 29.47 5.69 -22.18
C ILE A 88 28.23 6.53 -21.91
N LYS A 89 27.85 6.64 -20.62
CA LYS A 89 26.68 7.41 -20.20
C LYS A 89 26.77 8.88 -20.65
N LYS A 90 27.93 9.54 -20.47
CA LYS A 90 28.12 10.93 -20.82
C LYS A 90 28.11 11.17 -22.34
N LEU A 91 28.69 10.26 -23.13
CA LEU A 91 28.67 10.30 -24.59
C LEU A 91 27.25 10.07 -25.14
N ARG A 92 26.55 9.05 -24.67
CA ARG A 92 25.16 8.74 -25.10
C ARG A 92 24.17 9.85 -24.80
N THR A 93 24.31 10.51 -23.66
CA THR A 93 23.43 11.62 -23.26
C THR A 93 23.85 12.96 -23.87
N GLY A 94 24.92 13.01 -24.66
CA GLY A 94 25.42 14.24 -25.26
C GLY A 94 25.95 15.26 -24.23
N LEU A 95 26.26 14.85 -23.01
CA LEU A 95 26.78 15.71 -21.95
C LEU A 95 28.29 15.96 -22.11
N MET A 96 28.99 15.08 -22.84
CA MET A 96 30.41 15.21 -23.18
C MET A 96 30.63 14.97 -24.67
N PRO A 97 31.53 15.71 -25.27
CA PRO A 97 32.12 16.98 -24.83
C PRO A 97 31.09 18.07 -24.53
N PRO A 98 31.39 19.04 -23.64
CA PRO A 98 30.40 20.06 -23.25
C PRO A 98 29.97 20.95 -24.39
N PRO A 99 28.86 21.70 -24.28
CA PRO A 99 28.47 22.68 -25.30
C PRO A 99 29.60 23.67 -25.57
N ASN A 100 29.76 24.05 -26.85
CA ASN A 100 30.80 24.95 -27.35
C ASN A 100 32.24 24.37 -27.40
N SER A 101 32.41 23.07 -27.19
CA SER A 101 33.65 22.36 -27.46
C SER A 101 33.57 21.61 -28.80
N ASN A 102 34.74 21.28 -29.38
CA ASN A 102 34.79 20.37 -30.52
C ASN A 102 34.19 19.02 -30.10
N ARG A 103 33.37 18.47 -30.97
CA ARG A 103 32.68 17.19 -30.73
C ARG A 103 32.96 16.22 -31.86
N PRO A 104 33.11 14.94 -31.57
CA PRO A 104 33.18 13.92 -32.61
C PRO A 104 31.87 13.91 -33.41
N GLU A 105 31.96 13.50 -34.67
CA GLU A 105 30.76 13.22 -35.46
C GLU A 105 29.91 12.13 -34.80
N PRO A 106 28.60 12.10 -35.05
CA PRO A 106 27.69 11.12 -34.40
C PRO A 106 28.15 9.67 -34.57
N ASP A 107 28.67 9.30 -35.72
CA ASP A 107 29.14 7.94 -35.98
C ASP A 107 30.48 7.66 -35.25
N GLU A 108 31.34 8.63 -35.05
CA GLU A 108 32.56 8.53 -34.26
C GLU A 108 32.24 8.37 -32.78
N ALA A 109 31.31 9.18 -32.25
CA ALA A 109 30.83 9.05 -30.86
C ALA A 109 30.22 7.68 -30.63
N LYS A 110 29.44 7.18 -31.58
CA LYS A 110 28.85 5.84 -31.55
C LYS A 110 29.94 4.76 -31.57
N LEU A 111 30.95 4.90 -32.40
CA LEU A 111 32.08 3.97 -32.47
C LEU A 111 32.81 3.87 -31.12
N MET A 112 33.08 4.99 -30.45
CA MET A 112 33.71 5.03 -29.13
C MET A 112 32.85 4.27 -28.10
N VAL A 113 31.55 4.56 -28.07
CA VAL A 113 30.60 3.90 -27.16
C VAL A 113 30.53 2.39 -27.39
N GLU A 114 30.28 1.97 -28.63
CA GLU A 114 30.16 0.55 -28.97
C GLU A 114 31.46 -0.22 -28.72
N SER A 115 32.62 0.42 -28.93
CA SER A 115 33.93 -0.18 -28.67
C SER A 115 34.16 -0.45 -27.18
N MET A 116 33.72 0.45 -26.30
CA MET A 116 33.75 0.25 -24.83
C MET A 116 32.74 -0.78 -24.38
N GLU A 117 31.48 -0.66 -24.81
CA GLU A 117 30.39 -1.56 -24.43
C GLU A 117 30.70 -3.01 -24.77
N GLN A 118 31.11 -3.30 -25.99
CA GLN A 118 31.45 -4.67 -26.40
C GLN A 118 32.51 -5.31 -25.51
N ARG A 119 33.44 -4.55 -24.95
CA ARG A 119 34.49 -5.04 -24.07
C ARG A 119 33.97 -5.27 -22.66
N LEU A 120 33.25 -4.28 -22.12
CA LEU A 120 32.66 -4.37 -20.78
C LEU A 120 31.65 -5.51 -20.72
N ASP A 121 30.74 -5.60 -21.71
CA ASP A 121 29.75 -6.66 -21.78
C ASP A 121 30.39 -8.07 -21.86
N ARG A 122 31.45 -8.18 -22.66
CA ARG A 122 32.17 -9.46 -22.76
C ARG A 122 32.86 -9.84 -21.46
N ALA A 123 33.50 -8.88 -20.79
CA ALA A 123 34.13 -9.12 -19.50
C ALA A 123 33.09 -9.48 -18.44
N ALA A 124 31.95 -8.78 -18.43
CA ALA A 124 30.83 -9.07 -17.53
C ALA A 124 30.23 -10.45 -17.80
N ALA A 125 30.12 -10.87 -19.06
CA ALA A 125 29.63 -12.20 -19.42
C ALA A 125 30.55 -13.35 -18.95
N LEU A 126 31.88 -13.12 -18.91
CA LEU A 126 32.86 -14.07 -18.42
C LEU A 126 32.88 -14.17 -16.88
N LYS A 127 32.57 -13.08 -16.20
CA LYS A 127 32.52 -13.02 -14.73
C LYS A 127 31.29 -12.17 -14.32
N PRO A 128 30.09 -12.76 -14.38
CA PRO A 128 28.88 -12.04 -14.01
C PRO A 128 28.95 -11.56 -12.57
N ASN A 129 28.59 -10.29 -12.36
CA ASN A 129 28.41 -9.71 -11.02
C ASN A 129 27.10 -8.95 -10.98
N PRO A 130 26.00 -9.62 -10.63
CA PRO A 130 24.68 -8.99 -10.53
C PRO A 130 24.58 -8.02 -9.34
N GLY A 131 25.65 -7.86 -8.57
CA GLY A 131 25.66 -7.07 -7.35
C GLY A 131 25.10 -7.85 -6.17
N PHE A 132 24.89 -7.13 -5.08
CA PHE A 132 24.27 -7.62 -3.86
C PHE A 132 22.93 -6.91 -3.66
N ARG A 133 21.90 -7.66 -3.33
CA ARG A 133 20.60 -7.11 -2.98
C ARG A 133 20.41 -7.25 -1.46
N PRO A 134 20.30 -6.13 -0.71
CA PRO A 134 20.00 -6.20 0.71
C PRO A 134 18.58 -6.70 0.95
N PHE A 135 18.31 -7.22 2.15
CA PHE A 135 16.98 -7.65 2.53
C PHE A 135 16.01 -6.47 2.50
N GLN A 136 14.96 -6.60 1.71
CA GLN A 136 13.91 -5.62 1.59
C GLN A 136 12.75 -5.99 2.52
N ARG A 137 12.38 -5.09 3.44
CA ARG A 137 11.15 -5.24 4.21
C ARG A 137 9.95 -4.67 3.45
N LEU A 138 8.76 -5.09 3.84
CA LEU A 138 7.54 -4.45 3.36
C LEU A 138 7.48 -3.01 3.90
N ASN A 139 7.22 -2.03 3.02
CA ASN A 139 6.84 -0.70 3.43
C ASN A 139 5.36 -0.67 3.87
N ARG A 140 4.84 0.47 4.34
CA ARG A 140 3.45 0.60 4.80
C ARG A 140 2.42 0.15 3.76
N PRO A 141 2.42 0.63 2.51
CA PRO A 141 1.48 0.20 1.48
C PRO A 141 1.58 -1.29 1.15
N GLU A 142 2.79 -1.84 1.11
CA GLU A 142 3.03 -3.26 0.83
C GLU A 142 2.52 -4.14 1.98
N TYR A 143 2.73 -3.71 3.24
CA TYR A 143 2.19 -4.40 4.41
C TYR A 143 0.66 -4.39 4.40
N ALA A 144 0.02 -3.24 4.17
CA ALA A 144 -1.44 -3.14 4.08
C ALA A 144 -2.01 -4.05 2.99
N ARG A 145 -1.38 -4.06 1.81
CA ARG A 145 -1.78 -4.92 0.70
C ARG A 145 -1.61 -6.40 1.05
N SER A 146 -0.48 -6.78 1.64
CA SER A 146 -0.22 -8.17 2.04
C SER A 146 -1.24 -8.67 3.08
N VAL A 147 -1.63 -7.82 4.02
CA VAL A 147 -2.71 -8.13 4.99
C VAL A 147 -4.05 -8.29 4.27
N LYS A 148 -4.39 -7.39 3.34
CA LYS A 148 -5.63 -7.47 2.55
C LYS A 148 -5.66 -8.75 1.71
N ASP A 149 -4.57 -9.08 1.05
CA ASP A 149 -4.46 -10.28 0.21
C ASP A 149 -4.56 -11.57 1.03
N LEU A 150 -3.95 -11.58 2.22
CA LEU A 150 -3.98 -12.74 3.12
C LEU A 150 -5.34 -12.94 3.79
N LEU A 151 -5.93 -11.87 4.35
CA LEU A 151 -7.05 -11.94 5.27
C LEU A 151 -8.36 -11.33 4.74
N GLY A 152 -8.30 -10.57 3.64
CA GLY A 152 -9.46 -9.88 3.07
C GLY A 152 -9.92 -8.66 3.87
N ILE A 153 -9.08 -8.12 4.77
CA ILE A 153 -9.40 -6.93 5.56
C ILE A 153 -8.51 -5.75 5.18
N GLU A 154 -9.09 -4.58 5.14
CA GLU A 154 -8.35 -3.32 4.99
C GLU A 154 -8.00 -2.76 6.36
N VAL A 155 -6.75 -2.35 6.54
CA VAL A 155 -6.26 -1.81 7.80
C VAL A 155 -5.56 -0.47 7.57
N ASP A 156 -5.81 0.49 8.46
CA ASP A 156 -5.03 1.72 8.49
C ASP A 156 -3.68 1.45 9.17
N VAL A 157 -2.68 1.23 8.33
CA VAL A 157 -1.30 0.94 8.79
C VAL A 157 -0.65 2.14 9.46
N ASN A 158 -1.12 3.36 9.22
CA ASN A 158 -0.58 4.58 9.84
C ASN A 158 -0.83 4.61 11.36
N ALA A 159 -1.86 3.90 11.82
CA ALA A 159 -2.15 3.75 13.25
C ALA A 159 -1.11 2.88 13.98
N PHE A 160 -0.33 2.07 13.27
CA PHE A 160 0.58 1.08 13.86
C PHE A 160 2.04 1.32 13.51
N LEU A 161 2.33 1.68 12.28
CA LEU A 161 3.68 1.76 11.74
C LEU A 161 4.14 3.22 11.59
N PRO A 162 5.38 3.53 11.99
CA PRO A 162 5.96 4.84 11.72
C PRO A 162 6.13 5.07 10.21
N PRO A 163 6.28 6.32 9.75
CA PRO A 163 6.56 6.63 8.34
C PRO A 163 7.79 5.89 7.84
N ASP A 164 7.72 5.42 6.59
CA ASP A 164 8.88 4.86 5.91
C ASP A 164 9.89 5.96 5.56
N THR A 165 11.19 5.62 5.63
CA THR A 165 12.25 6.54 5.25
C THR A 165 12.28 6.67 3.72
N MET A 166 12.23 7.91 3.24
CA MET A 166 12.32 8.21 1.81
C MET A 166 13.78 8.30 1.37
N SER A 167 14.11 7.68 0.25
CA SER A 167 15.39 7.82 -0.44
C SER A 167 15.14 8.13 -1.90
N HIS A 168 15.64 9.27 -2.38
CA HIS A 168 15.45 9.75 -3.76
C HIS A 168 13.99 9.78 -4.23
N GLY A 169 13.05 10.04 -3.32
CA GLY A 169 11.60 10.05 -3.61
C GLY A 169 10.91 8.69 -3.54
N PHE A 170 11.61 7.62 -3.11
CA PHE A 170 11.07 6.27 -2.95
C PHE A 170 11.13 5.82 -1.49
N ASP A 171 10.10 5.11 -1.04
CA ASP A 171 9.97 4.55 0.32
C ASP A 171 10.31 3.06 0.42
N ASN A 172 10.66 2.44 -0.71
CA ASN A 172 10.97 1.01 -0.83
C ASN A 172 12.43 0.71 -1.18
N VAL A 173 13.33 1.68 -1.02
CA VAL A 173 14.77 1.45 -1.22
C VAL A 173 15.33 0.70 -0.02
N ALA A 174 15.78 -0.53 -0.23
CA ALA A 174 16.20 -1.45 0.82
C ALA A 174 17.31 -0.88 1.73
N ASP A 175 18.30 -0.16 1.17
CA ASP A 175 19.38 0.47 1.92
C ASP A 175 18.91 1.58 2.87
N ALA A 176 17.77 2.21 2.58
CA ALA A 176 17.16 3.23 3.42
C ALA A 176 16.18 2.65 4.46
N GLN A 177 15.77 1.39 4.28
CA GLN A 177 14.79 0.72 5.13
C GLN A 177 15.43 0.16 6.41
N MET A 178 15.73 1.04 7.35
CA MET A 178 16.26 0.63 8.66
C MET A 178 15.21 -0.13 9.48
N PHE A 179 15.67 -1.13 10.23
CA PHE A 179 14.84 -1.89 11.16
C PHE A 179 15.17 -1.47 12.60
N SER A 180 14.27 -0.69 13.22
CA SER A 180 14.44 -0.15 14.57
C SER A 180 13.57 -0.91 15.59
N PRO A 181 13.89 -0.84 16.90
CA PRO A 181 13.03 -1.38 17.96
C PRO A 181 11.59 -0.83 17.89
N THR A 182 11.43 0.47 17.65
CA THR A 182 10.10 1.10 17.51
C THR A 182 9.30 0.52 16.36
N LEU A 183 9.95 0.24 15.24
CA LEU A 183 9.32 -0.40 14.10
C LEU A 183 8.91 -1.84 14.42
N MET A 184 9.77 -2.60 15.12
CA MET A 184 9.44 -3.95 15.59
C MET A 184 8.20 -3.95 16.50
N GLU A 185 8.15 -3.05 17.48
CA GLU A 185 6.96 -2.90 18.33
C GLU A 185 5.73 -2.53 17.51
N GLY A 186 5.88 -1.70 16.48
CA GLY A 186 4.82 -1.36 15.52
C GLY A 186 4.27 -2.61 14.84
N TYR A 187 5.13 -3.48 14.30
CA TYR A 187 4.70 -4.73 13.68
C TYR A 187 4.05 -5.70 14.66
N LEU A 188 4.56 -5.81 15.88
CA LEU A 188 3.94 -6.66 16.91
C LEU A 188 2.53 -6.17 17.28
N ARG A 189 2.37 -4.84 17.45
CA ARG A 189 1.05 -4.24 17.67
C ARG A 189 0.12 -4.45 16.48
N ALA A 190 0.60 -4.24 15.26
CA ALA A 190 -0.15 -4.47 14.04
C ALA A 190 -0.60 -5.94 13.96
N ALA A 191 0.31 -6.90 14.15
CA ALA A 191 0.00 -8.33 14.13
C ALA A 191 -1.09 -8.70 15.16
N SER A 192 -1.01 -8.14 16.37
CA SER A 192 -2.02 -8.35 17.43
C SER A 192 -3.40 -7.79 17.02
N LYS A 193 -3.45 -6.54 16.56
CA LYS A 193 -4.71 -5.90 16.17
C LYS A 193 -5.31 -6.52 14.90
N VAL A 194 -4.49 -6.79 13.89
CA VAL A 194 -4.95 -7.40 12.63
C VAL A 194 -5.49 -8.82 12.87
N SER A 195 -4.80 -9.63 13.68
CA SER A 195 -5.29 -10.99 14.01
C SER A 195 -6.62 -10.95 14.80
N ALA A 196 -6.77 -9.98 15.70
CA ALA A 196 -8.01 -9.76 16.44
C ALA A 196 -9.16 -9.34 15.49
N LEU A 197 -8.91 -8.43 14.55
CA LEU A 197 -9.90 -8.02 13.54
C LEU A 197 -10.27 -9.17 12.59
N ALA A 198 -9.30 -10.00 12.21
CA ALA A 198 -9.52 -11.09 11.25
C ALA A 198 -10.38 -12.21 11.84
N ILE A 199 -10.17 -12.54 13.11
CA ILE A 199 -10.86 -13.64 13.81
C ILE A 199 -12.04 -13.15 14.63
N GLY A 200 -12.02 -11.87 15.00
CA GLY A 200 -12.92 -11.28 15.99
C GLY A 200 -12.33 -11.32 17.39
N ASP A 201 -12.83 -10.44 18.25
CA ASP A 201 -12.32 -10.29 19.60
C ASP A 201 -13.48 -10.22 20.61
N ARG A 202 -13.71 -11.33 21.35
CA ARG A 202 -14.75 -11.41 22.37
C ARG A 202 -14.46 -10.53 23.59
N ASP A 203 -13.17 -10.22 23.79
CA ASP A 203 -12.68 -9.42 24.91
C ASP A 203 -12.35 -7.98 24.46
N ALA A 204 -12.87 -7.57 23.32
CA ALA A 204 -12.63 -6.24 22.79
C ALA A 204 -13.07 -5.17 23.80
N SER A 205 -12.12 -4.35 24.23
CA SER A 205 -12.38 -3.20 25.08
C SER A 205 -12.84 -2.00 24.25
N PRO A 206 -13.69 -1.12 24.83
CA PRO A 206 -14.09 0.12 24.14
C PRO A 206 -12.86 0.94 23.69
N SER A 207 -12.86 1.31 22.43
CA SER A 207 -11.86 2.21 21.84
C SER A 207 -12.54 3.19 20.91
N GLU A 208 -11.88 4.30 20.62
CA GLU A 208 -12.38 5.30 19.67
C GLU A 208 -11.46 5.34 18.45
N THR A 209 -12.08 5.30 17.28
CA THR A 209 -11.41 5.57 16.00
C THR A 209 -12.01 6.82 15.38
N THR A 210 -11.17 7.83 15.12
CA THR A 210 -11.59 9.11 14.56
C THR A 210 -11.13 9.25 13.12
N TYR A 211 -12.06 9.57 12.24
CA TYR A 211 -11.86 9.90 10.84
C TYR A 211 -12.03 11.41 10.65
N LYS A 212 -11.14 12.02 9.90
CA LYS A 212 -11.16 13.48 9.67
C LYS A 212 -11.57 13.78 8.25
N THR A 213 -12.39 14.79 8.09
CA THR A 213 -12.65 15.40 6.78
C THR A 213 -11.63 16.50 6.57
N ASP A 214 -11.11 16.61 5.34
CA ASP A 214 -10.23 17.72 5.00
C ASP A 214 -10.98 19.04 5.19
N ARG A 215 -10.35 19.98 5.87
CA ARG A 215 -10.95 21.29 6.15
C ARG A 215 -11.32 22.06 4.88
N THR A 216 -10.58 21.83 3.80
CA THR A 216 -10.78 22.52 2.52
C THR A 216 -11.65 21.73 1.55
N ALA A 217 -12.08 20.52 1.92
CA ALA A 217 -12.95 19.73 1.08
C ALA A 217 -14.36 20.36 1.03
N ALA A 218 -14.86 20.51 -0.20
CA ALA A 218 -16.26 20.90 -0.40
C ALA A 218 -17.20 19.85 0.21
N GLN A 219 -18.23 20.32 0.92
CA GLN A 219 -19.24 19.43 1.50
C GLN A 219 -20.64 19.70 0.91
N LEU A 220 -20.69 20.18 -0.34
CA LEU A 220 -21.91 20.37 -1.10
C LEU A 220 -22.28 19.15 -1.91
N ASP A 221 -21.28 18.44 -2.40
CA ASP A 221 -21.46 17.29 -3.28
C ASP A 221 -21.75 16.00 -2.50
N HIS A 222 -22.33 15.03 -3.19
CA HIS A 222 -22.55 13.70 -2.66
C HIS A 222 -21.21 12.99 -2.42
N VAL A 223 -21.07 12.34 -1.27
CA VAL A 223 -19.89 11.52 -0.93
C VAL A 223 -20.16 10.07 -1.35
N GLU A 224 -19.24 9.49 -2.13
CA GLU A 224 -19.35 8.12 -2.58
C GLU A 224 -19.53 7.13 -1.42
N GLY A 225 -20.54 6.29 -1.51
CA GLY A 225 -20.89 5.30 -0.49
C GLY A 225 -21.75 5.82 0.67
N ALA A 226 -22.10 7.11 0.70
CA ALA A 226 -23.18 7.61 1.52
C ALA A 226 -24.55 7.39 0.83
N PRO A 227 -25.69 7.38 1.54
CA PRO A 227 -27.00 7.25 0.93
C PRO A 227 -27.30 8.36 -0.06
N PHE A 228 -28.06 8.06 -1.15
CA PHE A 228 -28.54 9.09 -2.06
C PHE A 228 -29.44 10.10 -1.35
N GLY A 229 -29.39 11.33 -1.81
CA GLY A 229 -30.10 12.44 -1.15
C GLY A 229 -29.37 13.00 0.05
N THR A 230 -28.07 12.69 0.20
CA THR A 230 -27.16 13.31 1.15
C THR A 230 -26.08 14.11 0.46
N ARG A 231 -25.48 15.06 1.18
CA ARG A 231 -24.35 15.88 0.76
C ARG A 231 -23.26 15.88 1.81
N GLY A 232 -22.04 16.13 1.41
CA GLY A 232 -20.89 16.30 2.31
C GLY A 232 -20.71 15.17 3.33
N GLY A 233 -20.01 15.46 4.39
CA GLY A 233 -19.73 14.48 5.42
C GLY A 233 -18.61 13.52 5.05
N ILE A 234 -18.74 12.26 5.47
CA ILE A 234 -17.71 11.21 5.27
C ILE A 234 -18.37 9.84 5.09
N SER A 235 -17.72 8.98 4.30
CA SER A 235 -18.06 7.55 4.19
C SER A 235 -16.78 6.73 4.26
N VAL A 236 -16.70 5.81 5.21
CA VAL A 236 -15.52 4.99 5.48
C VAL A 236 -15.89 3.53 5.67
N VAL A 237 -14.96 2.63 5.36
CA VAL A 237 -15.08 1.23 5.76
C VAL A 237 -14.40 1.08 7.12
N HIS A 238 -15.18 0.74 8.15
CA HIS A 238 -14.69 0.47 9.50
C HIS A 238 -14.78 -1.02 9.81
N ASN A 239 -13.69 -1.58 10.38
CA ASN A 239 -13.68 -2.99 10.81
C ASN A 239 -14.07 -3.08 12.29
N PHE A 240 -15.26 -3.58 12.55
CA PHE A 240 -15.77 -3.78 13.90
C PHE A 240 -15.19 -5.09 14.47
N PRO A 241 -14.52 -5.06 15.64
CA PRO A 241 -13.86 -6.23 16.21
C PRO A 241 -14.82 -7.29 16.77
N ALA A 242 -16.04 -6.91 17.11
CA ALA A 242 -17.05 -7.79 17.71
C ALA A 242 -18.47 -7.30 17.39
N ASP A 243 -19.44 -8.21 17.50
CA ASP A 243 -20.85 -7.84 17.53
C ASP A 243 -21.15 -7.12 18.85
N GLY A 244 -21.80 -5.98 18.77
CA GLY A 244 -22.04 -5.23 20.00
C GLY A 244 -22.65 -3.85 19.81
N GLU A 245 -22.64 -3.09 20.88
CA GLU A 245 -23.16 -1.72 20.92
C GLU A 245 -22.01 -0.73 20.66
N TYR A 246 -22.26 0.21 19.75
CA TYR A 246 -21.34 1.28 19.37
C TYR A 246 -22.05 2.62 19.41
N SER A 247 -21.29 3.72 19.50
CA SER A 247 -21.79 5.07 19.33
C SER A 247 -20.98 5.84 18.31
N PHE A 248 -21.63 6.76 17.62
CA PHE A 248 -21.04 7.58 16.57
C PHE A 248 -21.10 9.04 16.97
N ARG A 249 -19.97 9.74 16.91
CA ARG A 249 -19.85 11.14 17.26
C ARG A 249 -19.43 11.94 16.04
N MET A 250 -20.13 12.99 15.70
CA MET A 250 -19.88 13.93 14.64
C MET A 250 -19.48 15.26 15.25
N MET A 251 -18.29 15.77 14.94
CA MET A 251 -17.86 17.11 15.30
C MET A 251 -18.01 18.02 14.10
N LEU A 252 -18.71 19.13 14.25
CA LEU A 252 -18.90 20.13 13.21
C LEU A 252 -17.83 21.21 13.28
N HIS A 253 -17.61 21.92 12.16
CA HIS A 253 -16.72 23.07 12.11
C HIS A 253 -17.36 24.30 12.80
N SER A 254 -16.51 25.06 13.48
CA SER A 254 -16.84 26.38 14.06
C SER A 254 -16.19 27.48 13.26
N VAL A 255 -16.75 28.67 13.37
CA VAL A 255 -16.10 29.94 13.00
C VAL A 255 -15.12 30.36 14.10
N PRO A 256 -14.17 31.29 13.85
CA PRO A 256 -13.15 31.69 14.85
C PRO A 256 -13.74 32.22 16.18
N THR A 257 -14.99 32.69 16.19
CA THR A 257 -15.71 33.09 17.41
C THR A 257 -16.30 31.91 18.21
N GLY A 258 -16.07 30.68 17.77
CA GLY A 258 -16.53 29.43 18.43
C GLY A 258 -17.98 29.06 18.13
N GLN A 259 -18.70 29.82 17.28
CA GLN A 259 -20.06 29.49 16.87
C GLN A 259 -20.06 28.50 15.69
N LEU A 260 -21.19 27.82 15.48
CA LEU A 260 -21.35 26.86 14.37
C LEU A 260 -21.13 27.59 13.02
N TYR A 261 -20.25 27.03 12.19
CA TYR A 261 -20.14 27.39 10.79
C TYR A 261 -21.42 26.94 10.04
N GLY A 262 -21.99 27.79 9.22
CA GLY A 262 -23.24 27.49 8.52
C GLY A 262 -24.50 27.61 9.37
N SER A 263 -24.46 28.39 10.47
CA SER A 263 -25.59 28.61 11.39
C SER A 263 -26.77 29.36 10.79
N THR A 264 -26.63 29.93 9.58
CA THR A 264 -27.69 30.74 8.92
C THR A 264 -28.83 29.86 8.37
N VAL A 265 -28.57 28.59 8.07
CA VAL A 265 -29.58 27.67 7.52
C VAL A 265 -30.21 26.87 8.65
N LYS A 266 -31.54 26.88 8.70
CA LYS A 266 -32.33 26.15 9.71
C LYS A 266 -32.77 24.78 9.19
N GLY A 267 -32.89 23.84 10.13
CA GLY A 267 -33.48 22.53 9.84
C GLY A 267 -32.52 21.56 9.19
N GLU A 268 -31.20 21.84 9.13
CA GLU A 268 -30.19 20.92 8.71
C GLU A 268 -30.14 19.68 9.63
N GLN A 269 -29.89 18.52 9.05
CA GLN A 269 -29.81 17.26 9.74
C GLN A 269 -28.63 16.46 9.21
N ILE A 270 -27.98 15.73 10.09
CA ILE A 270 -26.94 14.75 9.75
C ILE A 270 -27.45 13.33 9.95
N GLU A 271 -27.29 12.50 8.94
CA GLU A 271 -27.64 11.10 8.94
C GLU A 271 -26.42 10.26 9.21
N VAL A 272 -26.53 9.26 10.09
CA VAL A 272 -25.56 8.18 10.21
C VAL A 272 -26.16 6.92 9.59
N SER A 273 -25.44 6.28 8.69
CA SER A 273 -25.86 5.03 8.06
C SER A 273 -24.77 3.97 8.12
N ILE A 274 -25.19 2.70 8.17
CA ILE A 274 -24.32 1.51 8.11
C ILE A 274 -24.79 0.67 6.92
N ASP A 275 -23.88 0.39 6.00
CA ASP A 275 -24.18 -0.34 4.75
C ASP A 275 -25.36 0.24 3.96
N GLY A 276 -25.49 1.57 3.98
CA GLY A 276 -26.56 2.30 3.33
C GLY A 276 -27.88 2.34 4.09
N VAL A 277 -27.97 1.69 5.26
CA VAL A 277 -29.18 1.72 6.11
C VAL A 277 -29.03 2.79 7.19
N ARG A 278 -29.98 3.73 7.25
CA ARG A 278 -30.00 4.78 8.26
C ARG A 278 -30.16 4.18 9.66
N VAL A 279 -29.21 4.49 10.55
CA VAL A 279 -29.22 4.07 11.96
C VAL A 279 -29.51 5.25 12.90
N SER A 280 -29.27 6.48 12.46
CA SER A 280 -29.58 7.69 13.24
C SER A 280 -29.79 8.89 12.31
N LEU A 281 -30.63 9.81 12.75
CA LEU A 281 -30.86 11.11 12.12
C LEU A 281 -30.87 12.17 13.20
N LEU A 282 -29.93 13.08 13.18
CA LEU A 282 -29.73 14.08 14.23
C LEU A 282 -29.96 15.49 13.68
N PRO A 283 -30.83 16.29 14.33
CA PRO A 283 -31.01 17.69 13.96
C PRO A 283 -29.80 18.51 14.41
N ILE A 284 -29.42 19.48 13.59
CA ILE A 284 -28.36 20.43 13.91
C ILE A 284 -28.96 21.66 14.55
N ASN A 285 -28.53 21.97 15.78
CA ASN A 285 -28.88 23.17 16.45
C ASN A 285 -27.99 24.33 15.94
N THR A 286 -28.57 25.30 15.25
CA THR A 286 -27.85 26.45 14.70
C THR A 286 -27.19 27.37 15.74
N ARG A 287 -27.52 27.18 17.02
CA ARG A 287 -26.93 27.94 18.15
C ARG A 287 -25.80 27.21 18.86
N MET A 288 -25.32 26.08 18.32
CA MET A 288 -24.18 25.37 18.90
C MET A 288 -22.94 26.26 18.97
N SER A 289 -22.20 26.10 20.07
CA SER A 289 -20.96 26.83 20.33
C SER A 289 -19.91 25.89 20.92
N GLU A 290 -18.64 26.15 20.68
CA GLU A 290 -17.51 25.44 21.33
C GLU A 290 -17.56 25.55 22.86
N THR A 291 -18.23 26.58 23.39
CA THR A 291 -18.41 26.80 24.84
C THR A 291 -19.55 25.99 25.43
N ASP A 292 -20.38 25.35 24.62
CA ASP A 292 -21.46 24.49 25.12
C ASP A 292 -20.87 23.21 25.78
N PRO A 293 -21.59 22.57 26.71
CA PRO A 293 -21.12 21.35 27.36
C PRO A 293 -20.72 20.23 26.39
N ASN A 294 -21.38 20.12 25.25
CA ASN A 294 -21.07 19.15 24.20
C ASN A 294 -20.23 19.80 23.06
N GLY A 295 -19.91 21.08 23.13
CA GLY A 295 -19.23 21.82 22.09
C GLY A 295 -19.93 21.67 20.74
N MET A 296 -19.15 21.38 19.70
CA MET A 296 -19.62 21.13 18.33
C MET A 296 -19.99 19.68 18.04
N ASN A 297 -20.20 18.85 19.08
CA ASN A 297 -20.44 17.44 18.90
C ASN A 297 -21.94 17.10 18.87
N LEU A 298 -22.27 16.24 17.90
CA LEU A 298 -23.51 15.47 17.87
C LEU A 298 -23.15 14.01 18.12
N GLN A 299 -23.97 13.28 18.87
CA GLN A 299 -23.70 11.88 19.20
C GLN A 299 -24.99 11.07 19.08
N THR A 300 -24.85 9.87 18.49
CA THR A 300 -25.96 8.92 18.40
C THR A 300 -26.21 8.26 19.75
N LEU A 301 -27.39 7.71 19.91
CA LEU A 301 -27.63 6.65 20.89
C LEU A 301 -26.77 5.44 20.53
N ARG A 302 -26.75 4.43 21.41
CA ARG A 302 -26.06 3.18 21.13
C ARG A 302 -26.74 2.45 19.99
N VAL A 303 -25.93 2.01 19.02
CA VAL A 303 -26.34 1.28 17.83
C VAL A 303 -25.71 -0.09 17.86
N TYR A 304 -26.49 -1.13 17.64
CA TYR A 304 -25.96 -2.48 17.47
C TYR A 304 -25.34 -2.64 16.09
N VAL A 305 -24.11 -3.17 16.07
CA VAL A 305 -23.36 -3.45 14.83
C VAL A 305 -22.76 -4.84 14.93
N THR A 306 -22.78 -5.60 13.84
CA THR A 306 -22.11 -6.90 13.75
C THR A 306 -20.60 -6.73 13.50
N ALA A 307 -19.82 -7.74 13.86
CA ALA A 307 -18.37 -7.76 13.60
C ALA A 307 -18.07 -7.76 12.09
N GLY A 308 -16.90 -7.23 11.74
CA GLY A 308 -16.40 -7.22 10.37
C GLY A 308 -16.38 -5.84 9.72
N PRO A 309 -16.03 -5.78 8.45
CA PRO A 309 -16.00 -4.53 7.71
C PRO A 309 -17.42 -4.08 7.35
N HIS A 310 -17.78 -2.88 7.78
CA HIS A 310 -19.03 -2.20 7.42
C HIS A 310 -18.71 -0.82 6.87
N ARG A 311 -19.46 -0.43 5.85
CA ARG A 311 -19.40 0.95 5.37
C ARG A 311 -20.25 1.84 6.27
N VAL A 312 -19.61 2.78 6.92
CA VAL A 312 -20.27 3.73 7.82
C VAL A 312 -20.18 5.11 7.21
N SER A 313 -21.28 5.83 7.13
CA SER A 313 -21.29 7.22 6.68
C SER A 313 -21.97 8.14 7.68
N ALA A 314 -21.47 9.37 7.74
CA ALA A 314 -22.12 10.49 8.41
C ALA A 314 -22.22 11.62 7.38
N ALA A 315 -23.43 11.94 6.91
CA ALA A 315 -23.65 12.89 5.82
C ALA A 315 -24.90 13.74 6.08
N PHE A 316 -24.91 14.96 5.57
CA PHE A 316 -26.03 15.87 5.72
C PHE A 316 -27.15 15.51 4.75
N ILE A 317 -28.41 15.69 5.17
CA ILE A 317 -29.54 15.54 4.26
C ILE A 317 -29.52 16.67 3.24
N GLN A 318 -29.58 16.31 1.95
CA GLN A 318 -29.64 17.29 0.87
C GLN A 318 -31.03 17.96 0.85
N LYS A 319 -31.08 19.23 1.25
CA LYS A 319 -32.33 20.01 1.28
C LYS A 319 -32.25 21.30 0.45
N PHE A 320 -31.05 21.68 0.05
CA PHE A 320 -30.80 22.96 -0.60
C PHE A 320 -30.34 22.70 -2.05
N GLU A 321 -31.05 23.30 -3.00
CA GLU A 321 -30.73 23.21 -4.43
C GLU A 321 -30.26 24.56 -5.02
N ALA A 322 -30.26 25.63 -4.19
CA ALA A 322 -29.80 26.95 -4.61
C ALA A 322 -28.26 27.04 -4.51
N PRO A 323 -27.60 27.93 -5.26
CA PRO A 323 -26.17 28.17 -5.13
C PRO A 323 -25.79 28.53 -3.69
N VAL A 324 -24.83 27.80 -3.14
CA VAL A 324 -24.28 27.98 -1.80
C VAL A 324 -22.78 28.26 -1.93
N ASP A 325 -22.26 29.17 -1.12
CA ASP A 325 -20.83 29.38 -1.05
C ASP A 325 -20.19 28.46 0.00
N ASP A 326 -19.25 27.65 -0.45
CA ASP A 326 -18.54 26.66 0.39
C ASP A 326 -17.17 27.23 0.81
N LEU A 327 -17.20 28.26 1.62
CA LEU A 327 -16.05 29.14 1.94
C LEU A 327 -15.13 28.62 3.06
N LEU A 328 -15.04 27.35 3.37
CA LEU A 328 -13.93 26.85 4.18
C LEU A 328 -12.64 26.85 3.36
N THR A 329 -12.08 28.06 3.19
CA THR A 329 -10.83 28.23 2.44
C THR A 329 -9.62 27.70 3.20
N PRO A 330 -8.50 27.38 2.51
CA PRO A 330 -7.26 26.94 3.15
C PRO A 330 -6.56 28.03 3.97
N ILE A 331 -7.07 29.25 3.97
CA ILE A 331 -6.50 30.38 4.70
C ILE A 331 -6.75 30.19 6.19
N ASP A 332 -5.69 30.19 6.99
CA ASP A 332 -5.82 30.23 8.44
C ASP A 332 -6.51 31.51 8.85
N TYR A 333 -7.65 31.36 9.54
CA TYR A 333 -8.37 32.49 10.09
C TYR A 333 -7.47 33.22 11.08
N THR A 334 -7.33 34.52 10.89
CA THR A 334 -6.71 35.39 11.90
C THR A 334 -7.77 35.98 12.81
N LEU A 335 -7.43 36.37 14.03
CA LEU A 335 -8.32 37.09 14.92
C LEU A 335 -8.80 38.46 14.34
N ALA A 336 -8.10 38.92 13.29
CA ALA A 336 -8.46 40.16 12.56
C ALA A 336 -9.59 39.95 11.55
N ASP A 337 -9.88 38.72 11.12
CA ASP A 337 -10.95 38.42 10.17
C ASP A 337 -11.83 37.27 10.68
N THR A 338 -12.74 37.64 11.58
CA THR A 338 -13.73 36.73 12.18
C THR A 338 -14.97 36.53 11.29
N GLN A 339 -15.04 37.23 10.14
CA GLN A 339 -16.22 37.26 9.27
C GLN A 339 -16.07 36.44 7.98
N ILE A 340 -14.96 35.75 7.78
CA ILE A 340 -14.78 34.85 6.63
C ILE A 340 -15.84 33.75 6.68
N GLY A 341 -16.64 33.65 5.61
CA GLY A 341 -17.77 32.72 5.49
C GLY A 341 -19.13 33.27 5.98
N SER A 342 -19.19 34.51 6.49
CA SER A 342 -20.44 35.16 6.86
C SER A 342 -20.71 36.45 6.07
N GLY A 343 -20.30 36.49 4.79
CA GLY A 343 -20.60 37.61 3.88
C GLY A 343 -22.11 37.82 3.75
N TYR A 344 -22.52 39.07 3.66
CA TYR A 344 -23.94 39.44 3.51
C TYR A 344 -24.51 38.82 2.22
N GLY A 345 -25.56 38.03 2.33
CA GLY A 345 -26.22 37.39 1.20
C GLY A 345 -25.60 36.03 0.78
N ILE A 346 -24.56 35.56 1.47
CA ILE A 346 -23.96 34.24 1.25
C ILE A 346 -24.56 33.26 2.25
N THR A 347 -25.09 32.15 1.73
CA THR A 347 -25.60 31.05 2.55
C THR A 347 -24.49 30.02 2.71
N ALA A 348 -24.00 29.84 3.92
CA ALA A 348 -23.07 28.74 4.25
C ALA A 348 -23.83 27.60 4.92
N LEU A 349 -23.41 26.36 4.63
CA LEU A 349 -24.00 25.17 5.22
C LEU A 349 -23.05 24.56 6.28
N PRO A 350 -23.58 23.87 7.30
CA PRO A 350 -22.73 23.18 8.27
C PRO A 350 -21.79 22.17 7.60
N HIS A 351 -20.57 22.05 8.11
CA HIS A 351 -19.54 21.12 7.67
C HIS A 351 -19.16 20.15 8.78
N LEU A 352 -19.00 18.88 8.41
CA LEU A 352 -18.42 17.85 9.29
C LEU A 352 -16.91 18.02 9.34
N ARG A 353 -16.34 18.05 10.55
CA ARG A 353 -14.91 18.09 10.80
C ARG A 353 -14.34 16.73 11.12
N ASP A 354 -14.93 16.06 12.12
CA ASP A 354 -14.46 14.75 12.60
C ASP A 354 -15.65 13.80 12.74
N PHE A 355 -15.43 12.54 12.41
CA PHE A 355 -16.36 11.44 12.63
C PHE A 355 -15.69 10.37 13.48
N ALA A 356 -16.17 10.12 14.68
CA ALA A 356 -15.61 9.15 15.60
C ALA A 356 -16.57 7.98 15.84
N ILE A 357 -16.01 6.78 15.82
CA ILE A 357 -16.69 5.52 16.13
C ILE A 357 -16.14 5.01 17.45
N THR A 358 -16.98 4.89 18.48
CA THR A 358 -16.60 4.46 19.82
C THR A 358 -17.26 3.12 20.15
N GLY A 359 -16.47 2.15 20.57
CA GLY A 359 -16.95 0.85 21.00
C GLY A 359 -15.96 -0.30 20.76
N PRO A 360 -16.42 -1.56 20.99
CA PRO A 360 -17.74 -1.95 21.46
C PRO A 360 -17.98 -1.54 22.92
N LEU A 361 -19.12 -0.89 23.19
CA LEU A 361 -19.52 -0.54 24.56
C LEU A 361 -20.05 -1.75 25.34
N LYS A 362 -20.55 -2.73 24.59
CA LYS A 362 -21.00 -4.02 25.09
C LYS A 362 -20.82 -5.05 23.97
N VAL A 363 -19.98 -6.05 24.19
CA VAL A 363 -19.79 -7.18 23.28
C VAL A 363 -20.93 -8.18 23.48
N THR A 364 -21.49 -8.69 22.38
CA THR A 364 -22.55 -9.70 22.39
C THR A 364 -22.16 -10.99 21.68
N GLY A 365 -21.15 -10.96 20.82
CA GLY A 365 -20.70 -12.12 20.07
C GLY A 365 -19.69 -11.77 18.97
N ILE A 366 -19.52 -12.70 18.04
CA ILE A 366 -18.73 -12.51 16.82
C ILE A 366 -19.47 -13.16 15.66
N SER A 367 -19.85 -12.36 14.68
CA SER A 367 -20.46 -12.83 13.44
C SER A 367 -19.44 -13.54 12.52
N ASP A 368 -19.94 -14.38 11.61
CA ASP A 368 -19.13 -15.05 10.61
C ASP A 368 -18.73 -14.10 9.48
N THR A 369 -17.64 -13.36 9.69
CA THR A 369 -17.14 -12.35 8.74
C THR A 369 -16.46 -12.97 7.53
N PRO A 370 -16.27 -12.22 6.41
CA PRO A 370 -15.51 -12.71 5.26
C PRO A 370 -14.07 -13.14 5.61
N SER A 371 -13.41 -12.43 6.54
CA SER A 371 -12.06 -12.78 7.01
C SER A 371 -12.07 -14.08 7.82
N ARG A 372 -13.07 -14.29 8.69
CA ARG A 372 -13.23 -15.55 9.42
C ARG A 372 -13.41 -16.74 8.49
N ARG A 373 -14.25 -16.60 7.44
CA ARG A 373 -14.42 -17.65 6.42
C ARG A 373 -13.13 -17.95 5.65
N ARG A 374 -12.29 -16.95 5.46
CA ARG A 374 -10.98 -17.10 4.80
C ARG A 374 -9.95 -17.78 5.69
N VAL A 375 -9.93 -17.47 6.99
CA VAL A 375 -9.03 -18.07 7.98
C VAL A 375 -9.45 -19.50 8.31
N PHE A 376 -10.73 -19.71 8.65
CA PHE A 376 -11.23 -21.00 9.11
C PHE A 376 -11.65 -21.91 7.94
N ALA A 377 -10.65 -22.51 7.27
CA ALA A 377 -10.89 -23.50 6.21
C ALA A 377 -11.62 -24.75 6.72
N CYS A 378 -11.60 -24.99 8.02
CA CYS A 378 -12.36 -26.03 8.72
C CYS A 378 -12.81 -25.52 10.10
N ARG A 379 -13.84 -26.15 10.66
CA ARG A 379 -14.36 -25.88 12.01
C ARG A 379 -14.55 -27.19 12.74
N PRO A 380 -13.73 -27.51 13.78
CA PRO A 380 -13.85 -28.75 14.51
C PRO A 380 -15.17 -28.79 15.29
N THR A 381 -15.82 -29.92 15.28
CA THR A 381 -17.06 -30.17 16.07
C THR A 381 -16.75 -30.92 17.36
N GLN A 382 -15.57 -31.56 17.43
CA GLN A 382 -15.08 -32.30 18.57
C GLN A 382 -13.64 -31.92 18.93
N PRO A 383 -13.23 -31.97 20.20
CA PRO A 383 -11.85 -31.63 20.60
C PRO A 383 -10.77 -32.48 19.91
N SER A 384 -11.09 -33.72 19.52
CA SER A 384 -10.16 -34.59 18.78
C SER A 384 -9.82 -34.12 17.38
N GLU A 385 -10.65 -33.28 16.77
CA GLU A 385 -10.47 -32.73 15.42
C GLU A 385 -9.65 -31.44 15.43
N GLU A 386 -9.55 -30.75 16.59
CA GLU A 386 -8.98 -29.41 16.70
C GLU A 386 -7.55 -29.32 16.20
N ALA A 387 -6.67 -30.23 16.62
CA ALA A 387 -5.26 -30.19 16.23
C ALA A 387 -5.04 -30.41 14.72
N GLY A 388 -5.82 -31.30 14.11
CA GLY A 388 -5.79 -31.57 12.67
C GLY A 388 -6.27 -30.35 11.87
N CYS A 389 -7.41 -29.78 12.25
CA CYS A 389 -7.96 -28.58 11.62
C CYS A 389 -7.03 -27.37 11.79
N ALA A 390 -6.50 -27.12 13.00
CA ALA A 390 -5.54 -26.06 13.24
C ALA A 390 -4.30 -26.15 12.35
N ARG A 391 -3.76 -27.36 12.19
CA ARG A 391 -2.60 -27.60 11.31
C ARG A 391 -2.89 -27.21 9.87
N VAL A 392 -4.05 -27.58 9.32
CA VAL A 392 -4.49 -27.20 7.97
C VAL A 392 -4.59 -25.69 7.84
N ILE A 393 -5.26 -25.01 8.77
CA ILE A 393 -5.41 -23.55 8.80
C ILE A 393 -4.04 -22.87 8.82
N ILE A 394 -3.18 -23.26 9.76
CA ILE A 394 -1.87 -22.65 9.97
C ILE A 394 -0.97 -22.86 8.75
N GLN A 395 -0.98 -24.07 8.19
CA GLN A 395 -0.18 -24.37 7.01
C GLN A 395 -0.61 -23.55 5.79
N ASN A 396 -1.90 -23.40 5.56
CA ASN A 396 -2.43 -22.59 4.46
C ASN A 396 -2.09 -21.10 4.63
N LEU A 397 -2.29 -20.57 5.84
CA LEU A 397 -1.97 -19.18 6.15
C LEU A 397 -0.46 -18.89 6.02
N ALA A 398 0.38 -19.78 6.57
CA ALA A 398 1.83 -19.64 6.49
C ALA A 398 2.34 -19.78 5.05
N ALA A 399 1.82 -20.73 4.27
CA ALA A 399 2.20 -20.90 2.87
C ALA A 399 1.91 -19.63 2.05
N THR A 400 0.75 -19.01 2.24
CA THR A 400 0.39 -17.76 1.57
C THR A 400 1.23 -16.59 2.08
N ALA A 401 1.33 -16.44 3.40
CA ALA A 401 2.04 -15.32 4.02
C ALA A 401 3.55 -15.32 3.73
N TYR A 402 4.16 -16.50 3.68
CA TYR A 402 5.59 -16.68 3.42
C TYR A 402 5.90 -16.92 1.94
N ARG A 403 4.95 -16.65 1.07
CA ARG A 403 5.12 -16.72 -0.39
C ARG A 403 5.63 -18.08 -0.86
N GLY A 404 5.10 -19.17 -0.25
CA GLY A 404 5.51 -20.55 -0.52
C GLY A 404 6.76 -21.01 0.25
N ASN A 405 7.50 -20.12 0.89
CA ASN A 405 8.70 -20.47 1.67
C ASN A 405 8.33 -20.90 3.11
N VAL A 406 7.63 -22.02 3.23
CA VAL A 406 7.23 -22.63 4.50
C VAL A 406 7.78 -24.06 4.59
N ASN A 407 8.38 -24.40 5.71
CA ASN A 407 8.90 -25.75 5.97
C ASN A 407 8.21 -26.40 7.19
N ALA A 408 8.51 -27.66 7.44
CA ALA A 408 7.91 -28.42 8.54
C ALA A 408 8.23 -27.84 9.93
N GLN A 409 9.41 -27.22 10.10
CA GLN A 409 9.82 -26.60 11.35
C GLN A 409 9.04 -25.30 11.62
N ASP A 410 8.75 -24.51 10.58
CA ASP A 410 7.88 -23.33 10.67
C ASP A 410 6.50 -23.74 11.20
N VAL A 411 5.89 -24.74 10.56
CA VAL A 411 4.57 -25.25 10.96
C VAL A 411 4.61 -25.78 12.38
N ALA A 412 5.64 -26.52 12.78
CA ALA A 412 5.78 -27.05 14.14
C ALA A 412 5.88 -25.91 15.18
N GLY A 413 6.66 -24.85 14.90
CA GLY A 413 6.76 -23.67 15.74
C GLY A 413 5.43 -22.94 15.90
N LEU A 414 4.70 -22.73 14.82
CA LEU A 414 3.37 -22.12 14.82
C LEU A 414 2.34 -22.97 15.55
N MET A 415 2.38 -24.30 15.41
CA MET A 415 1.53 -25.21 16.16
C MET A 415 1.80 -25.15 17.67
N GLY A 416 3.08 -24.98 18.09
CA GLY A 416 3.42 -24.76 19.49
C GLY A 416 2.81 -23.47 20.07
N LEU A 417 2.67 -22.41 19.25
CA LEU A 417 1.97 -21.19 19.64
C LEU A 417 0.44 -21.37 19.65
N TYR A 418 -0.09 -22.11 18.68
CA TYR A 418 -1.50 -22.51 18.68
C TYR A 418 -1.86 -23.22 19.99
N GLU A 419 -1.10 -24.22 20.43
CA GLU A 419 -1.37 -24.94 21.68
C GLU A 419 -1.36 -24.03 22.92
N LYS A 420 -0.45 -23.05 22.96
CA LYS A 420 -0.42 -22.05 24.03
C LYS A 420 -1.69 -21.19 24.06
N GLY A 421 -2.14 -20.73 22.91
CA GLY A 421 -3.36 -19.95 22.78
C GLY A 421 -4.62 -20.78 23.08
N ARG A 422 -4.65 -22.01 22.56
CA ARG A 422 -5.74 -22.96 22.79
C ARG A 422 -5.92 -23.29 24.28
N ALA A 423 -4.83 -23.50 25.00
CA ALA A 423 -4.86 -23.78 26.43
C ALA A 423 -5.44 -22.61 27.27
N LYS A 424 -5.34 -21.38 26.75
CA LYS A 424 -5.84 -20.18 27.42
C LYS A 424 -7.33 -19.94 27.16
N ASP A 425 -7.77 -20.01 25.91
CA ASP A 425 -9.12 -19.58 25.51
C ASP A 425 -9.67 -20.34 24.27
N GLY A 426 -9.31 -21.63 24.14
CA GLY A 426 -9.86 -22.56 23.16
C GLY A 426 -9.30 -22.42 21.74
N PHE A 427 -9.94 -23.14 20.81
CA PHE A 427 -9.48 -23.34 19.44
C PHE A 427 -9.21 -22.02 18.69
N GLU A 428 -10.15 -21.08 18.70
CA GLU A 428 -10.02 -19.82 17.95
C GLU A 428 -8.90 -18.93 18.52
N ALA A 429 -8.70 -18.93 19.84
CA ALA A 429 -7.59 -18.23 20.47
C ALA A 429 -6.23 -18.82 20.09
N GLY A 430 -6.16 -20.15 19.94
CA GLY A 430 -5.00 -20.83 19.39
C GLY A 430 -4.68 -20.37 17.96
N VAL A 431 -5.67 -20.36 17.08
CA VAL A 431 -5.53 -19.88 15.70
C VAL A 431 -5.13 -18.40 15.68
N LYS A 432 -5.73 -17.56 16.53
CA LYS A 432 -5.38 -16.13 16.67
C LYS A 432 -3.90 -15.95 17.04
N MET A 433 -3.39 -16.72 17.99
CA MET A 433 -1.98 -16.63 18.40
C MET A 433 -1.02 -17.10 17.30
N ALA A 434 -1.35 -18.15 16.57
CA ALA A 434 -0.56 -18.60 15.43
C ALA A 434 -0.56 -17.56 14.29
N LEU A 435 -1.73 -16.97 13.96
CA LEU A 435 -1.84 -15.91 12.95
C LEU A 435 -1.05 -14.67 13.37
N GLN A 436 -1.09 -14.28 14.64
CA GLN A 436 -0.29 -13.17 15.15
C GLN A 436 1.21 -13.42 14.94
N ALA A 437 1.69 -14.64 15.18
CA ALA A 437 3.08 -15.02 14.94
C ALA A 437 3.44 -15.02 13.44
N ILE A 438 2.53 -15.47 12.58
CA ILE A 438 2.72 -15.40 11.12
C ILE A 438 2.93 -13.95 10.68
N LEU A 439 2.06 -13.04 11.11
CA LEU A 439 2.11 -11.62 10.74
C LEU A 439 3.32 -10.86 11.31
N ALA A 440 3.91 -11.36 12.41
CA ALA A 440 5.13 -10.82 13.02
C ALA A 440 6.41 -11.50 12.53
N SER A 441 6.30 -12.54 11.72
CA SER A 441 7.45 -13.33 11.25
C SER A 441 8.32 -12.55 10.28
N PRO A 442 9.65 -12.64 10.37
CA PRO A 442 10.54 -12.12 9.34
C PRO A 442 10.20 -12.64 7.93
N LYS A 443 9.74 -13.88 7.78
CA LYS A 443 9.30 -14.45 6.50
C LYS A 443 8.08 -13.75 5.89
N PHE A 444 7.25 -13.12 6.72
CA PHE A 444 6.16 -12.26 6.24
C PHE A 444 6.64 -10.83 5.96
N LEU A 445 7.41 -10.25 6.89
CA LEU A 445 7.80 -8.85 6.87
C LEU A 445 8.89 -8.52 5.85
N PHE A 446 9.73 -9.48 5.50
CA PHE A 446 10.84 -9.29 4.57
C PHE A 446 10.67 -10.16 3.32
N ARG A 447 11.22 -9.67 2.22
CA ARG A 447 11.45 -10.46 1.02
C ARG A 447 12.81 -11.14 1.17
N ILE A 448 12.79 -12.41 1.60
CA ILE A 448 13.99 -13.19 1.87
C ILE A 448 14.23 -14.10 0.68
N GLU A 449 15.41 -13.98 0.08
CA GLU A 449 15.92 -14.91 -0.94
C GLU A 449 16.86 -15.89 -0.24
N GLU A 450 16.61 -17.20 -0.36
CA GLU A 450 17.43 -18.22 0.28
C GLU A 450 18.61 -18.60 -0.61
N THR A 451 19.82 -18.39 -0.10
CA THR A 451 21.02 -18.87 -0.80
C THR A 451 21.03 -20.40 -0.83
N PRO A 452 21.07 -21.05 -2.00
CA PRO A 452 21.14 -22.50 -2.08
C PRO A 452 22.37 -23.06 -1.33
N ALA A 453 22.20 -24.15 -0.59
CA ALA A 453 23.26 -24.74 0.26
C ALA A 453 24.54 -25.12 -0.49
N ILE A 454 24.47 -25.30 -1.80
CA ILE A 454 25.60 -25.67 -2.67
C ILE A 454 26.43 -24.44 -3.10
N VAL A 455 25.94 -23.21 -2.90
CA VAL A 455 26.59 -21.98 -3.35
C VAL A 455 27.59 -21.51 -2.27
N LYS A 456 28.82 -21.25 -2.68
CA LYS A 456 29.87 -20.75 -1.78
C LYS A 456 29.80 -19.22 -1.67
N ALA A 457 30.35 -18.69 -0.59
CA ALA A 457 30.43 -17.25 -0.40
C ALA A 457 31.15 -16.55 -1.57
N GLY A 458 30.50 -15.54 -2.15
CA GLY A 458 31.02 -14.79 -3.31
C GLY A 458 30.69 -15.43 -4.68
N GLU A 459 30.04 -16.57 -4.73
CA GLU A 459 29.52 -17.14 -5.98
C GLU A 459 28.13 -16.54 -6.31
N VAL A 460 27.88 -16.36 -7.59
CA VAL A 460 26.57 -15.93 -8.09
C VAL A 460 25.68 -17.15 -8.33
N TYR A 461 24.40 -17.01 -8.03
CA TYR A 461 23.39 -18.04 -8.28
C TYR A 461 22.14 -17.45 -8.89
N ARG A 462 21.34 -18.28 -9.52
CA ARG A 462 20.04 -17.89 -10.04
C ARG A 462 19.00 -18.04 -8.93
N ILE A 463 18.26 -16.95 -8.63
CA ILE A 463 17.07 -17.02 -7.78
C ILE A 463 15.95 -17.79 -8.48
N SER A 464 15.06 -18.40 -7.71
CA SER A 464 13.89 -19.10 -8.25
C SER A 464 12.90 -18.12 -8.91
N ASP A 465 12.06 -18.66 -9.81
CA ASP A 465 11.03 -17.85 -10.45
C ASP A 465 10.00 -17.33 -9.44
N LEU A 466 9.79 -18.04 -8.32
CA LEU A 466 8.95 -17.61 -7.22
C LEU A 466 9.56 -16.42 -6.46
N GLU A 467 10.85 -16.49 -6.13
CA GLU A 467 11.58 -15.39 -5.49
C GLU A 467 11.67 -14.16 -6.40
N LEU A 468 11.79 -14.39 -7.72
CA LEU A 468 11.80 -13.30 -8.70
C LEU A 468 10.43 -12.60 -8.81
N ALA A 469 9.32 -13.32 -8.56
CA ALA A 469 7.96 -12.81 -8.67
C ALA A 469 7.48 -12.08 -7.41
N THR A 470 8.23 -12.17 -6.30
CA THR A 470 7.90 -11.52 -5.02
C THR A 470 8.61 -10.20 -4.84
#